data_52b493a484b09c06002bd77987a8a50d
#
_entry.id   52b493a484b09c06002bd77987a8a50d
#
_cell.length_a   1.000
_cell.length_b   1.000
_cell.length_c   1.000
_cell.angle_alpha   90.00
_cell.angle_beta   90.00
_cell.angle_gamma   90.00
#
_symmetry.space_group_name_H-M   'P 1'
#
loop_
_entity.id
_entity.type
_entity.pdbx_description
1 polymer ?
#
loop_
_entity_poly.entity_id
_entity_poly.type
_entity_poly.pdbx_seq_one_letter_code
_entity_poly.pdbx_strand_id
1 'polypeptide(L)'
;MKLIITEKAKKVFKDSTEDPYMRVGARPGGCSGWMFTLESDTDVDITDSMFDDMVIIDTELHENVIGDLMVDYNDENLVEQGFVFQRMSTGVVC
;
A
#
# COMPACT_ATOMS: atom_id res chain seq x y z
N MET A 1 7.76 8.47 9.08
CA MET A 1 6.62 8.12 8.20
C MET A 1 6.03 6.79 8.62
N LYS A 2 4.72 6.71 8.67
CA LYS A 2 4.02 5.49 9.06
C LYS A 2 3.38 4.81 7.85
N LEU A 3 3.46 3.49 7.83
CA LEU A 3 2.74 2.68 6.85
C LEU A 3 2.03 1.58 7.63
N ILE A 4 0.71 1.60 7.60
CA ILE A 4 -0.12 0.65 8.33
C ILE A 4 -0.89 -0.18 7.32
N ILE A 5 -0.77 -1.50 7.44
CA ILE A 5 -1.54 -2.44 6.64
C ILE A 5 -2.44 -3.19 7.62
N THR A 6 -3.75 -3.15 7.41
CA THR A 6 -4.68 -3.85 8.29
C THR A 6 -4.51 -5.37 8.18
N GLU A 7 -4.88 -6.08 9.22
CA GLU A 7 -4.79 -7.55 9.23
C GLU A 7 -5.60 -8.17 8.10
N LYS A 8 -6.75 -7.59 7.79
CA LYS A 8 -7.59 -8.04 6.70
C LYS A 8 -6.89 -7.89 5.34
N ALA A 9 -6.27 -6.73 5.10
CA ALA A 9 -5.53 -6.49 3.87
C ALA A 9 -4.34 -7.45 3.73
N LYS A 10 -3.61 -7.69 4.82
CA LYS A 10 -2.50 -8.65 4.82
C LYS A 10 -2.98 -10.06 4.48
N LYS A 11 -4.08 -10.49 5.08
CA LYS A 11 -4.63 -11.83 4.85
C LYS A 11 -5.07 -12.01 3.39
N VAL A 12 -5.80 -11.06 2.86
CA VAL A 12 -6.25 -11.12 1.47
C VAL A 12 -5.06 -11.15 0.52
N PHE A 13 -4.05 -10.34 0.78
CA PHE A 13 -2.85 -10.32 -0.05
C PHE A 13 -2.12 -11.67 -0.01
N LYS A 14 -1.92 -12.24 1.17
CA LYS A 14 -1.26 -13.54 1.31
C LYS A 14 -2.02 -14.66 0.63
N ASP A 15 -3.35 -14.59 0.65
CA ASP A 15 -4.19 -15.60 0.00
C ASP A 15 -4.19 -15.47 -1.53
N SER A 16 -3.86 -14.30 -2.05
CA SER A 16 -3.90 -14.03 -3.50
C SER A 16 -2.56 -14.24 -4.20
N THR A 17 -1.46 -14.34 -3.47
CA THR A 17 -0.13 -14.52 -4.05
C THR A 17 0.76 -15.38 -3.17
N GLU A 18 1.74 -16.05 -3.79
CA GLU A 18 2.78 -16.81 -3.09
C GLU A 18 4.04 -15.98 -2.84
N ASP A 19 4.11 -14.78 -3.40
CA ASP A 19 5.28 -13.91 -3.24
C ASP A 19 5.41 -13.45 -1.79
N PRO A 20 6.65 -13.35 -1.26
CA PRO A 20 6.87 -13.04 0.14
C PRO A 20 6.62 -11.58 0.52
N TYR A 21 6.62 -10.68 -0.44
CA TYR A 21 6.55 -9.24 -0.16
C TYR A 21 5.39 -8.56 -0.87
N MET A 22 4.82 -7.57 -0.18
CA MET A 22 3.83 -6.66 -0.70
C MET A 22 4.52 -5.31 -0.95
N ARG A 23 4.58 -4.88 -2.22
CA ARG A 23 5.20 -3.60 -2.57
C ARG A 23 4.14 -2.52 -2.73
N VAL A 24 4.26 -1.48 -1.94
CA VAL A 24 3.42 -0.29 -2.04
C VAL A 24 4.13 0.74 -2.90
N GLY A 25 3.42 1.31 -3.86
CA GLY A 25 3.99 2.31 -4.74
C GLY A 25 2.99 3.41 -5.08
N ALA A 26 3.43 4.31 -5.93
CA ALA A 26 2.58 5.38 -6.44
C ALA A 26 3.02 5.73 -7.87
N ARG A 27 2.05 6.15 -8.68
CA ARG A 27 2.33 6.61 -10.04
C ARG A 27 1.46 7.84 -10.33
N PRO A 28 1.82 8.68 -11.31
CA PRO A 28 1.00 9.82 -11.67
C PRO A 28 -0.40 9.40 -12.11
N GLY A 29 -1.40 10.14 -11.64
CA GLY A 29 -2.80 9.86 -11.96
C GLY A 29 -3.70 10.08 -10.75
N GLY A 30 -5.01 9.91 -10.95
CA GLY A 30 -6.00 10.08 -9.90
C GLY A 30 -6.28 11.54 -9.58
N CYS A 31 -7.21 11.78 -8.66
CA CYS A 31 -7.69 13.13 -8.37
C CYS A 31 -6.73 13.94 -7.49
N SER A 32 -5.80 13.30 -6.81
CA SER A 32 -4.78 14.00 -6.01
C SER A 32 -3.44 14.15 -6.73
N GLY A 33 -3.39 13.80 -8.01
CA GLY A 33 -2.17 13.81 -8.80
C GLY A 33 -1.36 12.51 -8.72
N TRP A 34 -1.68 11.61 -7.79
CA TRP A 34 -1.00 10.34 -7.60
C TRP A 34 -2.00 9.21 -7.39
N MET A 35 -1.69 8.06 -7.98
CA MET A 35 -2.46 6.83 -7.79
C MET A 35 -1.58 5.83 -7.06
N PHE A 36 -2.06 5.32 -5.92
CA PHE A 36 -1.32 4.33 -5.16
C PHE A 36 -1.45 2.96 -5.80
N THR A 37 -0.38 2.17 -5.72
CA THR A 37 -0.33 0.84 -6.30
C THR A 37 0.07 -0.18 -5.26
N LEU A 38 -0.39 -1.41 -5.43
CA LEU A 38 -0.05 -2.53 -4.57
C LEU A 38 0.30 -3.72 -5.46
N GLU A 39 1.52 -4.23 -5.31
CA GLU A 39 2.02 -5.33 -6.14
C GLU A 39 2.70 -6.36 -5.25
N SER A 40 2.82 -7.59 -5.76
CA SER A 40 3.64 -8.61 -5.11
C SER A 40 5.06 -8.53 -5.64
N ASP A 41 6.02 -8.86 -4.77
CA ASP A 41 7.43 -8.85 -5.14
C ASP A 41 8.16 -9.97 -4.41
N THR A 42 9.23 -10.44 -5.01
CA THR A 42 10.09 -11.49 -4.43
C THR A 42 11.37 -10.94 -3.83
N ASP A 43 11.74 -9.71 -4.17
CA ASP A 43 13.01 -9.11 -3.78
C ASP A 43 12.81 -7.77 -3.06
N VAL A 44 13.69 -7.52 -2.09
CA VAL A 44 13.77 -6.23 -1.40
C VAL A 44 15.01 -5.50 -1.90
N ASP A 45 14.83 -4.26 -2.34
CA ASP A 45 15.93 -3.42 -2.77
C ASP A 45 16.58 -2.75 -1.55
N ILE A 46 17.84 -2.37 -1.68
CA ILE A 46 18.57 -1.64 -0.63
C ILE A 46 17.91 -0.30 -0.30
N THR A 47 17.18 0.27 -1.26
CA THR A 47 16.46 1.54 -1.08
C THR A 47 15.06 1.35 -0.50
N ASP A 48 14.63 0.13 -0.28
CA ASP A 48 13.31 -0.15 0.28
C ASP A 48 13.32 -0.12 1.80
N SER A 49 12.21 0.36 2.37
CA SER A 49 11.89 0.22 3.78
C SER A 49 10.93 -0.94 3.96
N MET A 50 11.10 -1.71 5.03
CA MET A 50 10.25 -2.86 5.31
C MET A 50 9.40 -2.63 6.55
N PHE A 51 8.11 -2.98 6.46
CA PHE A 51 7.16 -2.93 7.55
C PHE A 51 6.52 -4.29 7.75
N ASP A 52 6.30 -4.68 9.00
CA ASP A 52 5.62 -5.94 9.35
C ASP A 52 6.23 -7.18 8.71
N ASP A 53 7.53 -7.16 8.41
CA ASP A 53 8.30 -8.24 7.78
C ASP A 53 7.77 -8.70 6.42
N MET A 54 6.83 -8.00 5.83
CA MET A 54 6.28 -8.38 4.52
C MET A 54 5.97 -7.21 3.60
N VAL A 55 5.88 -6.01 4.11
CA VAL A 55 5.52 -4.83 3.31
C VAL A 55 6.76 -4.03 3.00
N ILE A 56 7.00 -3.79 1.71
CA ILE A 56 8.15 -3.00 1.26
C ILE A 56 7.67 -1.78 0.48
N ILE A 57 8.42 -0.71 0.60
CA ILE A 57 8.12 0.55 -0.06
C ILE A 57 9.43 1.29 -0.30
N ASP A 58 9.58 1.89 -1.47
CA ASP A 58 10.74 2.73 -1.74
C ASP A 58 10.77 3.88 -0.73
N THR A 59 11.88 4.00 0.00
CA THR A 59 12.00 4.97 1.10
C THR A 59 11.81 6.41 0.63
N GLU A 60 12.43 6.76 -0.48
CA GLU A 60 12.30 8.11 -1.04
C GLU A 60 10.88 8.41 -1.49
N LEU A 61 10.24 7.46 -2.16
CA LEU A 61 8.85 7.60 -2.56
C LEU A 61 7.92 7.73 -1.36
N HIS A 62 8.15 6.97 -0.31
CA HIS A 62 7.38 7.03 0.92
C HIS A 62 7.48 8.41 1.58
N GLU A 63 8.70 8.92 1.70
CA GLU A 63 8.93 10.21 2.37
C GLU A 63 8.43 11.40 1.56
N ASN A 64 8.57 11.37 0.23
CA ASN A 64 8.33 12.53 -0.62
C ASN A 64 6.94 12.55 -1.26
N VAL A 65 6.31 11.41 -1.44
CA VAL A 65 5.04 11.29 -2.19
C VAL A 65 3.93 10.71 -1.32
N ILE A 66 4.18 9.57 -0.70
CA ILE A 66 3.12 8.80 -0.05
C ILE A 66 2.80 9.34 1.34
N GLY A 67 3.81 9.56 2.17
CA GLY A 67 3.62 10.00 3.55
C GLY A 67 2.99 8.91 4.40
N ASP A 68 2.31 9.30 5.46
CA ASP A 68 1.60 8.37 6.34
C ASP A 68 0.41 7.77 5.62
N LEU A 69 0.40 6.46 5.48
CA LEU A 69 -0.60 5.73 4.69
C LEU A 69 -1.14 4.53 5.45
N MET A 70 -2.44 4.31 5.33
CA MET A 70 -3.09 3.09 5.79
C MET A 70 -3.65 2.34 4.58
N VAL A 71 -3.41 1.04 4.51
CA VAL A 71 -3.97 0.16 3.49
C VAL A 71 -4.93 -0.80 4.15
N ASP A 72 -6.15 -0.84 3.65
CA ASP A 72 -7.21 -1.75 4.12
C ASP A 72 -7.78 -2.50 2.92
N TYR A 73 -8.65 -3.44 3.17
CA TYR A 73 -9.36 -4.18 2.14
C TYR A 73 -10.86 -4.08 2.37
N ASN A 74 -11.58 -3.63 1.34
CA ASN A 74 -13.03 -3.52 1.38
C ASN A 74 -13.66 -4.69 0.63
N ASP A 75 -14.35 -5.58 1.35
CA ASP A 75 -15.07 -6.70 0.79
C ASP A 75 -16.58 -6.62 1.03
N GLU A 76 -17.04 -5.57 1.71
CA GLU A 76 -18.45 -5.40 2.04
C GLU A 76 -19.25 -4.76 0.91
N ASN A 77 -18.60 -3.98 0.07
CA ASN A 77 -19.25 -3.31 -1.06
C ASN A 77 -18.95 -4.09 -2.35
N LEU A 78 -20.00 -4.67 -2.94
CA LEU A 78 -19.86 -5.48 -4.15
C LEU A 78 -19.41 -4.67 -5.37
N VAL A 79 -19.57 -3.35 -5.34
CA VAL A 79 -19.18 -2.47 -6.45
C VAL A 79 -17.72 -2.05 -6.35
N GLU A 80 -17.22 -1.86 -5.12
CA GLU A 80 -15.89 -1.32 -4.88
C GLU A 80 -15.00 -2.27 -4.07
N GLN A 81 -15.08 -3.56 -4.34
CA GLN A 81 -14.19 -4.52 -3.69
C GLN A 81 -12.74 -4.28 -4.09
N GLY A 82 -11.84 -4.31 -3.11
CA GLY A 82 -10.43 -4.17 -3.36
C GLY A 82 -9.68 -3.50 -2.22
N PHE A 83 -8.40 -3.27 -2.47
CA PHE A 83 -7.56 -2.58 -1.52
C PHE A 83 -7.87 -1.08 -1.51
N VAL A 84 -7.96 -0.52 -0.31
CA VAL A 84 -8.26 0.89 -0.08
C VAL A 84 -7.04 1.55 0.53
N PHE A 85 -6.63 2.69 -0.05
CA PHE A 85 -5.50 3.48 0.42
C PHE A 85 -6.02 4.76 1.06
N GLN A 86 -5.61 5.02 2.30
CA GLN A 86 -6.03 6.21 3.02
C GLN A 86 -4.83 6.95 3.58
N ARG A 87 -4.69 8.22 3.22
CA ARG A 87 -3.67 9.08 3.81
C ARG A 87 -4.10 9.52 5.19
N MET A 88 -3.28 9.22 6.19
CA MET A 88 -3.60 9.55 7.57
C MET A 88 -3.36 11.02 7.89
N SER A 89 -2.43 11.66 7.18
CA SER A 89 -2.05 13.03 7.48
C SER A 89 -3.04 14.08 6.96
N THR A 90 -3.74 13.79 5.88
CA THR A 90 -4.68 14.74 5.26
C THR A 90 -6.14 14.34 5.44
N GLY A 91 -6.41 13.06 5.65
CA GLY A 91 -7.76 12.55 5.71
C GLY A 91 -8.52 12.61 4.39
N VAL A 92 -7.87 13.03 3.32
CA VAL A 92 -8.50 13.17 1.99
C VAL A 92 -8.06 12.02 1.11
N VAL A 93 -9.04 11.30 0.60
CA VAL A 93 -8.83 10.21 -0.36
C VAL A 93 -9.75 10.45 -1.54
N CYS A 94 -9.21 10.27 -2.69
CA CYS A 94 -10.04 10.34 -3.88
C CYS A 94 -10.55 8.99 -4.32
#